data_fc1fec39e0ad1ee0dbc3f1a897409053
#
_entry.id   fc1fec39e0ad1ee0dbc3f1a897409053
#
_cell.length_a   1.000
_cell.length_b   1.000
_cell.length_c   1.000
_cell.angle_alpha   90.00
_cell.angle_beta   90.00
_cell.angle_gamma   90.00
#
_symmetry.space_group_name_H-M   'P 1'
#
loop_
_entity.id
_entity.type
_entity.pdbx_description
1 polymer ?
#
loop_
_entity_poly.entity_id
_entity_poly.type
_entity_poly.pdbx_seq_one_letter_code
_entity_poly.pdbx_strand_id
1 'polypeptide(L)'
;GGIDWGDDRQAVLDEWGSASLRQLEMCAQQSYDQLLAVSTENWRQWWQKRRITVNGGEAHDQQALDYALYHLRIMTPAHDERSSIAAKGLTGEGYKGHVFWDTEVFLLPFHLFSDPTVARSLLRYRWHNLPGAQEKARRNGWQGALFPWESARSGEEETPEFAAINIRTGLRQKVASAQAEHHLVADIAWAVIQYWQTTGDESFIAHEGMALLLETAKFWISRAVRVNDRLEIHDVIGPDEYTEHVNNNAFTSYMAYYNVQQALSIARQFGCGDDGFI
;
A
#
# COMPACT_ATOMS: atom_id res chain seq x y z
N GLY A 1 1.06 -1.94 -14.41
CA GLY A 1 2.31 -2.27 -13.77
C GLY A 1 3.25 -2.93 -14.75
N GLY A 2 4.47 -2.37 -14.88
CA GLY A 2 5.49 -2.96 -15.73
C GLY A 2 5.87 -4.33 -15.20
N ILE A 3 5.70 -5.35 -16.01
CA ILE A 3 6.28 -6.66 -15.77
C ILE A 3 7.77 -6.50 -16.04
N ASP A 4 8.62 -6.81 -15.06
CA ASP A 4 10.04 -6.96 -15.31
C ASP A 4 10.21 -8.26 -16.13
N TRP A 5 10.40 -8.06 -17.41
CA TRP A 5 10.58 -9.17 -18.35
C TRP A 5 12.00 -9.74 -18.30
N GLY A 6 12.94 -9.09 -17.59
CA GLY A 6 14.36 -9.41 -17.71
C GLY A 6 14.87 -9.27 -19.14
N ASP A 7 16.05 -9.79 -19.39
CA ASP A 7 16.70 -9.74 -20.73
C ASP A 7 16.04 -10.70 -21.74
N ASP A 8 15.24 -11.68 -21.28
CA ASP A 8 14.54 -12.65 -22.15
C ASP A 8 13.05 -12.75 -21.81
N ARG A 9 12.27 -11.83 -22.40
CA ARG A 9 10.81 -11.82 -22.27
C ARG A 9 10.15 -13.14 -22.65
N GLN A 10 10.65 -13.81 -23.70
CA GLN A 10 10.05 -15.03 -24.18
C GLN A 10 10.26 -16.18 -23.19
N ALA A 11 11.44 -16.31 -22.59
CA ALA A 11 11.70 -17.31 -21.57
C ALA A 11 10.79 -17.16 -20.35
N VAL A 12 10.56 -15.91 -19.91
CA VAL A 12 9.63 -15.61 -18.80
C VAL A 12 8.19 -16.00 -19.16
N LEU A 13 7.74 -15.70 -20.37
CA LEU A 13 6.39 -16.07 -20.85
C LEU A 13 6.25 -17.60 -20.95
N ASP A 14 7.26 -18.31 -21.43
CA ASP A 14 7.26 -19.75 -21.56
C ASP A 14 7.25 -20.44 -20.18
N GLU A 15 8.00 -19.91 -19.22
CA GLU A 15 7.99 -20.38 -17.83
C GLU A 15 6.60 -20.20 -17.20
N TRP A 16 5.99 -19.03 -17.34
CA TRP A 16 4.66 -18.76 -16.80
C TRP A 16 3.58 -19.58 -17.48
N GLY A 17 3.67 -19.72 -18.82
CA GLY A 17 2.77 -20.58 -19.58
C GLY A 17 2.86 -22.02 -19.09
N SER A 18 4.06 -22.55 -18.94
CA SER A 18 4.30 -23.90 -18.42
C SER A 18 3.81 -24.09 -16.99
N ALA A 19 4.01 -23.09 -16.11
CA ALA A 19 3.51 -23.14 -14.73
C ALA A 19 1.98 -23.13 -14.70
N SER A 20 1.35 -22.29 -15.51
CA SER A 20 -0.11 -22.19 -15.62
C SER A 20 -0.72 -23.48 -16.16
N LEU A 21 -0.10 -24.11 -17.17
CA LEU A 21 -0.55 -25.39 -17.70
C LEU A 21 -0.44 -26.51 -16.66
N ARG A 22 0.67 -26.60 -15.94
CA ARG A 22 0.80 -27.57 -14.84
C ARG A 22 -0.28 -27.39 -13.78
N GLN A 23 -0.57 -26.17 -13.40
CA GLN A 23 -1.64 -25.88 -12.44
C GLN A 23 -3.02 -26.28 -12.96
N LEU A 24 -3.29 -26.01 -14.24
CA LEU A 24 -4.52 -26.41 -14.90
C LEU A 24 -4.66 -27.94 -14.96
N GLU A 25 -3.60 -28.66 -15.32
CA GLU A 25 -3.57 -30.11 -15.34
C GLU A 25 -3.82 -30.71 -13.95
N MET A 26 -3.21 -30.16 -12.91
CA MET A 26 -3.46 -30.58 -11.52
C MET A 26 -4.94 -30.36 -11.10
N CYS A 27 -5.53 -29.24 -11.47
CA CYS A 27 -6.94 -28.97 -11.22
C CYS A 27 -7.85 -29.90 -12.05
N ALA A 28 -7.50 -30.18 -13.30
CA ALA A 28 -8.29 -31.06 -14.19
C ALA A 28 -8.32 -32.52 -13.73
N GLN A 29 -7.38 -32.95 -12.90
CA GLN A 29 -7.39 -34.29 -12.27
C GLN A 29 -8.41 -34.42 -11.13
N GLN A 30 -8.98 -33.30 -10.67
CA GLN A 30 -9.94 -33.25 -9.57
C GLN A 30 -11.35 -33.14 -10.11
N SER A 31 -12.30 -33.81 -9.46
CA SER A 31 -13.72 -33.62 -9.76
C SER A 31 -14.19 -32.26 -9.23
N TYR A 32 -15.31 -31.78 -9.78
CA TYR A 32 -15.99 -30.59 -9.26
C TYR A 32 -16.25 -30.66 -7.75
N ASP A 33 -16.73 -31.82 -7.27
CA ASP A 33 -17.04 -32.00 -5.83
C ASP A 33 -15.81 -31.93 -4.96
N GLN A 34 -14.66 -32.43 -5.43
CA GLN A 34 -13.38 -32.31 -4.72
C GLN A 34 -12.93 -30.85 -4.63
N LEU A 35 -12.97 -30.12 -5.75
CA LEU A 35 -12.63 -28.68 -5.77
C LEU A 35 -13.57 -27.86 -4.89
N LEU A 36 -14.88 -28.16 -4.95
CA LEU A 36 -15.88 -27.51 -4.12
C LEU A 36 -15.64 -27.78 -2.63
N ALA A 37 -15.33 -29.02 -2.26
CA ALA A 37 -15.05 -29.39 -0.86
C ALA A 37 -13.85 -28.65 -0.32
N VAL A 38 -12.75 -28.56 -1.07
CA VAL A 38 -11.54 -27.80 -0.69
C VAL A 38 -11.86 -26.30 -0.54
N SER A 39 -12.55 -25.72 -1.49
CA SER A 39 -12.95 -24.31 -1.45
C SER A 39 -13.86 -24.03 -0.23
N THR A 40 -14.87 -24.88 0.00
CA THR A 40 -15.80 -24.76 1.13
C THR A 40 -15.06 -24.83 2.47
N GLU A 41 -14.13 -25.78 2.61
CA GLU A 41 -13.35 -25.92 3.84
C GLU A 41 -12.45 -24.72 4.09
N ASN A 42 -11.77 -24.19 3.06
CA ASN A 42 -10.95 -22.99 3.18
C ASN A 42 -11.79 -21.77 3.62
N TRP A 43 -12.97 -21.59 3.03
CA TRP A 43 -13.88 -20.52 3.44
C TRP A 43 -14.41 -20.73 4.86
N ARG A 44 -14.79 -21.96 5.24
CA ARG A 44 -15.26 -22.29 6.59
C ARG A 44 -14.21 -21.92 7.63
N GLN A 45 -12.95 -22.32 7.42
CA GLN A 45 -11.84 -21.99 8.32
C GLN A 45 -11.58 -20.50 8.42
N TRP A 46 -11.66 -19.81 7.29
CA TRP A 46 -11.48 -18.37 7.27
C TRP A 46 -12.59 -17.66 8.06
N TRP A 47 -13.86 -17.99 7.83
CA TRP A 47 -14.99 -17.44 8.54
C TRP A 47 -14.95 -17.71 10.04
N GLN A 48 -14.60 -18.91 10.45
CA GLN A 48 -14.50 -19.26 11.88
C GLN A 48 -13.54 -18.36 12.65
N LYS A 49 -12.46 -17.91 12.00
CA LYS A 49 -11.42 -17.08 12.65
C LYS A 49 -11.70 -15.59 12.57
N ARG A 50 -12.47 -15.13 11.56
CA ARG A 50 -12.51 -13.71 11.19
C ARG A 50 -13.91 -13.11 11.10
N ARG A 51 -14.95 -13.91 11.30
CA ARG A 51 -16.31 -13.38 11.28
C ARG A 51 -16.55 -12.50 12.49
N ILE A 52 -17.03 -11.29 12.25
CA ILE A 52 -17.48 -10.36 13.27
C ILE A 52 -18.99 -10.51 13.37
N THR A 53 -19.51 -10.72 14.57
CA THR A 53 -20.95 -10.89 14.81
C THR A 53 -21.54 -9.62 15.40
N VAL A 54 -22.62 -9.14 14.80
CA VAL A 54 -23.40 -8.02 15.30
C VAL A 54 -24.49 -8.55 16.23
N ASN A 55 -24.45 -8.20 17.51
CA ASN A 55 -25.45 -8.56 18.47
C ASN A 55 -26.46 -7.42 18.64
N GLY A 56 -27.75 -7.70 18.51
CA GLY A 56 -28.84 -6.72 18.68
C GLY A 56 -29.13 -5.85 17.48
N GLY A 57 -28.48 -6.12 16.32
CA GLY A 57 -28.80 -5.52 15.04
C GLY A 57 -29.86 -6.31 14.26
N GLU A 58 -30.25 -5.77 13.10
CA GLU A 58 -31.12 -6.49 12.17
C GLU A 58 -30.32 -7.52 11.33
N ALA A 59 -31.02 -8.47 10.72
CA ALA A 59 -30.38 -9.48 9.86
C ALA A 59 -29.61 -8.84 8.68
N HIS A 60 -30.08 -7.71 8.20
CA HIS A 60 -29.42 -6.93 7.13
C HIS A 60 -28.05 -6.40 7.57
N ASP A 61 -27.88 -5.98 8.82
CA ASP A 61 -26.62 -5.45 9.33
C ASP A 61 -25.52 -6.53 9.31
N GLN A 62 -25.87 -7.74 9.76
CA GLN A 62 -24.96 -8.87 9.67
C GLN A 62 -24.62 -9.25 8.23
N GLN A 63 -25.62 -9.22 7.33
CA GLN A 63 -25.39 -9.54 5.92
C GLN A 63 -24.47 -8.50 5.26
N ALA A 64 -24.65 -7.23 5.53
CA ALA A 64 -23.82 -6.16 5.01
C ALA A 64 -22.35 -6.30 5.49
N LEU A 65 -22.17 -6.63 6.77
CA LEU A 65 -20.84 -6.86 7.33
C LEU A 65 -20.19 -8.12 6.74
N ASP A 66 -20.91 -9.24 6.65
CA ASP A 66 -20.39 -10.46 6.04
C ASP A 66 -20.01 -10.22 4.56
N TYR A 67 -20.78 -9.43 3.83
CA TYR A 67 -20.48 -9.04 2.45
C TYR A 67 -19.20 -8.21 2.36
N ALA A 68 -19.02 -7.23 3.22
CA ALA A 68 -17.81 -6.42 3.28
C ALA A 68 -16.57 -7.28 3.61
N LEU A 69 -16.67 -8.16 4.61
CA LEU A 69 -15.60 -9.08 4.98
C LEU A 69 -15.24 -10.06 3.84
N TYR A 70 -16.25 -10.56 3.13
CA TYR A 70 -16.04 -11.38 1.94
C TYR A 70 -15.22 -10.63 0.89
N HIS A 71 -15.57 -9.37 0.59
CA HIS A 71 -14.84 -8.57 -0.39
C HIS A 71 -13.43 -8.24 0.07
N LEU A 72 -13.21 -7.91 1.33
CA LEU A 72 -11.86 -7.75 1.88
C LEU A 72 -11.00 -9.01 1.66
N ARG A 73 -11.58 -10.18 1.84
CA ARG A 73 -10.87 -11.45 1.63
C ARG A 73 -10.50 -11.69 0.17
N ILE A 74 -11.44 -11.51 -0.75
CA ILE A 74 -11.20 -11.83 -2.17
C ILE A 74 -10.31 -10.82 -2.88
N MET A 75 -10.24 -9.57 -2.39
CA MET A 75 -9.39 -8.54 -2.97
C MET A 75 -7.95 -8.54 -2.43
N THR A 76 -7.67 -9.31 -1.37
CA THR A 76 -6.37 -9.32 -0.70
C THR A 76 -5.47 -10.41 -1.25
N PRO A 77 -4.32 -10.08 -1.85
CA PRO A 77 -3.34 -11.06 -2.35
C PRO A 77 -2.47 -11.60 -1.20
N ALA A 78 -3.09 -12.32 -0.26
CA ALA A 78 -2.45 -12.76 0.99
C ALA A 78 -1.26 -13.73 0.81
N HIS A 79 -1.04 -14.24 -0.41
CA HIS A 79 -0.01 -15.22 -0.76
C HIS A 79 1.17 -14.62 -1.50
N ASP A 80 1.13 -13.32 -1.83
CA ASP A 80 2.17 -12.67 -2.63
C ASP A 80 2.49 -11.27 -2.05
N GLU A 81 3.65 -11.16 -1.42
CA GLU A 81 4.13 -9.91 -0.81
C GLU A 81 4.61 -8.86 -1.83
N ARG A 82 4.63 -9.21 -3.13
CA ARG A 82 4.91 -8.28 -4.23
C ARG A 82 3.66 -7.64 -4.80
N SER A 83 2.51 -8.02 -4.27
CA SER A 83 1.20 -7.50 -4.62
C SER A 83 0.52 -6.90 -3.40
N SER A 84 -0.38 -5.94 -3.61
CA SER A 84 -1.19 -5.34 -2.55
C SER A 84 -2.64 -5.18 -3.00
N ILE A 85 -3.46 -4.57 -2.16
CA ILE A 85 -4.90 -4.42 -2.43
C ILE A 85 -5.09 -3.25 -3.40
N ALA A 86 -5.58 -3.57 -4.59
CA ALA A 86 -5.90 -2.56 -5.59
C ALA A 86 -7.20 -1.82 -5.27
N ALA A 87 -7.31 -0.56 -5.70
CA ALA A 87 -8.47 0.30 -5.42
C ALA A 87 -9.82 -0.29 -5.84
N LYS A 88 -9.86 -1.13 -6.89
CA LYS A 88 -11.05 -1.85 -7.38
C LYS A 88 -10.96 -3.36 -7.19
N GLY A 89 -10.08 -3.83 -6.30
CA GLY A 89 -9.83 -5.26 -6.10
C GLY A 89 -9.12 -5.93 -7.28
N LEU A 90 -9.03 -7.27 -7.25
CA LEU A 90 -8.26 -8.03 -8.24
C LEU A 90 -8.93 -8.12 -9.62
N THR A 91 -10.25 -7.97 -9.69
CA THR A 91 -11.04 -8.18 -10.91
C THR A 91 -11.65 -6.92 -11.49
N GLY A 92 -11.50 -5.77 -10.80
CA GLY A 92 -12.02 -4.50 -11.27
C GLY A 92 -11.10 -3.87 -12.33
N GLU A 93 -11.68 -3.33 -13.41
CA GLU A 93 -10.92 -2.68 -14.48
C GLU A 93 -10.46 -1.26 -14.12
N GLY A 94 -11.13 -0.61 -13.16
CA GLY A 94 -10.77 0.73 -12.71
C GLY A 94 -9.39 0.75 -12.05
N TYR A 95 -8.65 1.84 -12.29
CA TYR A 95 -7.29 2.08 -11.78
C TYR A 95 -6.26 1.00 -12.15
N LYS A 96 -6.56 0.13 -13.11
CA LYS A 96 -5.62 -0.87 -13.67
C LYS A 96 -4.93 -1.78 -12.66
N GLY A 97 -5.54 -2.00 -11.50
CA GLY A 97 -4.94 -2.77 -10.41
C GLY A 97 -3.93 -1.98 -9.57
N HIS A 98 -3.85 -0.67 -9.72
CA HIS A 98 -2.93 0.16 -8.94
C HIS A 98 -3.34 0.26 -7.46
N VAL A 99 -2.35 0.44 -6.61
CA VAL A 99 -2.46 0.51 -5.15
C VAL A 99 -2.25 1.94 -4.69
N PHE A 100 -3.12 2.38 -3.78
CA PHE A 100 -3.13 3.72 -3.20
C PHE A 100 -2.90 3.65 -1.69
N TRP A 101 -3.10 4.75 -0.99
CA TRP A 101 -3.00 4.85 0.47
C TRP A 101 -4.12 4.14 1.24
N ASP A 102 -5.19 3.79 0.54
CA ASP A 102 -6.35 3.08 1.10
C ASP A 102 -5.93 1.79 1.81
N THR A 103 -4.95 1.09 1.27
CA THR A 103 -4.44 -0.14 1.87
C THR A 103 -3.88 0.13 3.27
N GLU A 104 -3.04 1.13 3.42
CA GLU A 104 -2.35 1.42 4.68
C GLU A 104 -3.31 1.94 5.75
N VAL A 105 -4.20 2.87 5.39
CA VAL A 105 -5.03 3.59 6.37
C VAL A 105 -6.35 2.89 6.65
N PHE A 106 -7.00 2.33 5.62
CA PHE A 106 -8.37 1.83 5.76
C PHE A 106 -8.45 0.30 5.78
N LEU A 107 -7.61 -0.42 5.04
CA LEU A 107 -7.73 -1.87 4.88
C LEU A 107 -6.79 -2.66 5.79
N LEU A 108 -5.57 -2.18 5.98
CA LEU A 108 -4.57 -2.83 6.83
C LEU A 108 -5.04 -3.04 8.28
N PRO A 109 -5.77 -2.11 8.93
CA PRO A 109 -6.25 -2.33 10.30
C PRO A 109 -7.11 -3.60 10.45
N PHE A 110 -7.94 -3.95 9.47
CA PHE A 110 -8.68 -5.22 9.51
C PHE A 110 -7.72 -6.41 9.54
N HIS A 111 -6.73 -6.43 8.65
CA HIS A 111 -5.76 -7.53 8.58
C HIS A 111 -4.85 -7.55 9.81
N LEU A 112 -4.48 -6.39 10.31
CA LEU A 112 -3.62 -6.26 11.49
C LEU A 112 -4.22 -6.97 12.72
N PHE A 113 -5.52 -6.85 12.93
CA PHE A 113 -6.21 -7.47 14.07
C PHE A 113 -6.79 -8.86 13.77
N SER A 114 -6.95 -9.26 12.52
CA SER A 114 -7.52 -10.56 12.13
C SER A 114 -6.47 -11.56 11.61
N ASP A 115 -5.42 -11.09 10.97
CA ASP A 115 -4.33 -11.90 10.41
C ASP A 115 -3.05 -11.07 10.21
N PRO A 116 -2.23 -10.86 11.25
CA PRO A 116 -1.02 -10.03 11.15
C PRO A 116 -0.02 -10.49 10.08
N THR A 117 -0.07 -11.76 9.66
CA THR A 117 0.79 -12.25 8.58
C THR A 117 0.42 -11.63 7.23
N VAL A 118 -0.86 -11.41 7.00
CA VAL A 118 -1.35 -10.68 5.82
C VAL A 118 -0.96 -9.21 5.89
N ALA A 119 -1.12 -8.58 7.06
CA ALA A 119 -0.69 -7.19 7.26
C ALA A 119 0.81 -7.02 6.96
N ARG A 120 1.66 -7.95 7.44
CA ARG A 120 3.08 -7.97 7.12
C ARG A 120 3.35 -8.08 5.61
N SER A 121 2.62 -8.95 4.91
CA SER A 121 2.74 -9.11 3.46
C SER A 121 2.42 -7.80 2.71
N LEU A 122 1.36 -7.10 3.12
CA LEU A 122 0.99 -5.81 2.54
C LEU A 122 2.05 -4.72 2.79
N LEU A 123 2.70 -4.71 3.95
CA LEU A 123 3.80 -3.79 4.23
C LEU A 123 5.07 -4.15 3.47
N ARG A 124 5.34 -5.44 3.23
CA ARG A 124 6.44 -5.90 2.39
C ARG A 124 6.29 -5.46 0.94
N TYR A 125 5.09 -5.33 0.44
CA TYR A 125 4.86 -4.70 -0.86
C TYR A 125 5.49 -3.30 -0.93
N ARG A 126 5.29 -2.47 0.11
CA ARG A 126 5.92 -1.14 0.16
C ARG A 126 7.45 -1.24 0.29
N TRP A 127 7.95 -2.19 1.05
CA TRP A 127 9.38 -2.42 1.14
C TRP A 127 10.01 -2.85 -0.19
N HIS A 128 9.37 -3.72 -0.94
CA HIS A 128 9.81 -4.08 -2.29
C HIS A 128 9.80 -2.88 -3.26
N ASN A 129 8.91 -1.94 -3.06
CA ASN A 129 8.78 -0.72 -3.86
C ASN A 129 9.70 0.43 -3.40
N LEU A 130 10.44 0.27 -2.31
CA LEU A 130 11.30 1.30 -1.75
C LEU A 130 12.34 1.85 -2.75
N PRO A 131 13.04 1.04 -3.56
CA PRO A 131 13.98 1.57 -4.55
C PRO A 131 13.32 2.50 -5.58
N GLY A 132 12.12 2.17 -6.05
CA GLY A 132 11.37 3.04 -6.95
C GLY A 132 10.97 4.38 -6.30
N ALA A 133 10.57 4.33 -5.04
CA ALA A 133 10.23 5.53 -4.26
C ALA A 133 11.46 6.43 -4.01
N GLN A 134 12.63 5.84 -3.75
CA GLN A 134 13.89 6.59 -3.61
C GLN A 134 14.28 7.26 -4.93
N GLU A 135 14.14 6.56 -6.04
CA GLU A 135 14.42 7.13 -7.36
C GLU A 135 13.44 8.26 -7.70
N LYS A 136 12.15 8.11 -7.35
CA LYS A 136 11.17 9.20 -7.52
C LYS A 136 11.55 10.43 -6.69
N ALA A 137 11.95 10.26 -5.42
CA ALA A 137 12.41 11.36 -4.59
C ALA A 137 13.62 12.08 -5.23
N ARG A 138 14.63 11.32 -5.67
CA ARG A 138 15.83 11.84 -6.32
C ARG A 138 15.52 12.62 -7.60
N ARG A 139 14.64 12.13 -8.47
CA ARG A 139 14.20 12.82 -9.71
C ARG A 139 13.50 14.15 -9.41
N ASN A 140 12.85 14.25 -8.26
CA ASN A 140 12.17 15.47 -7.80
C ASN A 140 13.06 16.39 -6.94
N GLY A 141 14.35 16.07 -6.77
CA GLY A 141 15.30 16.89 -6.03
C GLY A 141 15.23 16.70 -4.50
N TRP A 142 14.60 15.63 -4.02
CA TRP A 142 14.50 15.30 -2.60
C TRP A 142 15.32 14.06 -2.24
N GLN A 143 15.59 13.92 -0.95
CA GLN A 143 16.23 12.73 -0.36
C GLN A 143 15.18 11.75 0.15
N GLY A 144 15.62 10.53 0.53
CA GLY A 144 14.74 9.52 1.07
C GLY A 144 13.80 8.91 0.05
N ALA A 145 12.61 8.54 0.45
CA ALA A 145 11.64 7.85 -0.39
C ALA A 145 10.33 8.64 -0.55
N LEU A 146 10.01 9.00 -1.78
CA LEU A 146 8.71 9.54 -2.19
C LEU A 146 7.91 8.42 -2.88
N PHE A 147 7.06 7.74 -2.13
CA PHE A 147 6.20 6.72 -2.71
C PHE A 147 5.24 7.31 -3.75
N PRO A 148 4.95 6.57 -4.84
CA PRO A 148 4.02 7.02 -5.86
C PRO A 148 2.59 7.07 -5.35
N TRP A 149 1.79 8.02 -5.84
CA TRP A 149 0.36 8.07 -5.53
C TRP A 149 -0.37 6.81 -6.01
N GLU A 150 -0.21 6.47 -7.29
CA GLU A 150 -0.60 5.18 -7.82
C GLU A 150 0.63 4.29 -7.96
N SER A 151 0.69 3.19 -7.24
CA SER A 151 1.80 2.26 -7.30
C SER A 151 1.43 0.93 -7.95
N ALA A 152 2.42 0.34 -8.60
CA ALA A 152 2.37 -1.03 -9.07
C ALA A 152 3.64 -1.78 -8.62
N ARG A 153 4.09 -2.77 -9.38
CA ARG A 153 5.17 -3.67 -8.99
C ARG A 153 6.53 -2.99 -8.83
N SER A 154 6.83 -1.97 -9.65
CA SER A 154 8.15 -1.33 -9.69
C SER A 154 8.37 -0.28 -8.60
N GLY A 155 7.30 0.21 -7.98
CA GLY A 155 7.36 1.37 -7.10
C GLY A 155 7.55 2.70 -7.83
N GLU A 156 7.49 2.71 -9.16
CA GLU A 156 7.43 3.92 -9.97
C GLU A 156 6.03 4.53 -9.98
N GLU A 157 5.92 5.80 -10.37
CA GLU A 157 4.65 6.52 -10.45
C GLU A 157 3.82 6.05 -11.65
N GLU A 158 2.63 5.55 -11.38
CA GLU A 158 1.68 5.07 -12.39
C GLU A 158 0.48 6.00 -12.59
N THR A 159 0.40 7.09 -11.82
CA THR A 159 -0.67 8.09 -11.98
C THR A 159 -0.59 8.71 -13.38
N PRO A 160 -1.68 8.69 -14.14
CA PRO A 160 -1.69 9.29 -15.47
C PRO A 160 -1.53 10.81 -15.39
N GLU A 161 -0.75 11.40 -16.29
CA GLU A 161 -0.57 12.85 -16.35
C GLU A 161 -1.89 13.61 -16.58
N PHE A 162 -2.81 13.00 -17.31
CA PHE A 162 -4.11 13.57 -17.62
C PHE A 162 -5.24 12.59 -17.30
N ALA A 163 -6.31 13.12 -16.73
CA ALA A 163 -7.57 12.40 -16.55
C ALA A 163 -8.19 11.99 -17.91
N ALA A 164 -9.21 11.17 -17.88
CA ALA A 164 -9.99 10.81 -19.05
C ALA A 164 -10.58 12.07 -19.72
N ILE A 165 -10.82 11.99 -21.03
CA ILE A 165 -11.47 13.09 -21.76
C ILE A 165 -12.85 13.33 -21.17
N ASN A 166 -13.12 14.56 -20.74
CA ASN A 166 -14.45 14.97 -20.35
C ASN A 166 -15.36 14.95 -21.59
N ILE A 167 -16.33 14.05 -21.62
CA ILE A 167 -17.20 13.83 -22.79
C ILE A 167 -18.08 15.05 -23.16
N ARG A 168 -18.29 15.98 -22.22
CA ARG A 168 -19.08 17.19 -22.46
C ARG A 168 -18.25 18.32 -23.05
N THR A 169 -17.00 18.45 -22.61
CA THR A 169 -16.13 19.58 -23.01
C THR A 169 -15.09 19.20 -24.05
N GLY A 170 -14.80 17.90 -24.22
CA GLY A 170 -13.71 17.41 -25.06
C GLY A 170 -12.31 17.67 -24.49
N LEU A 171 -12.21 18.23 -23.28
CA LEU A 171 -10.95 18.61 -22.66
C LEU A 171 -10.47 17.53 -21.69
N ARG A 172 -9.15 17.46 -21.51
CA ARG A 172 -8.50 16.69 -20.46
C ARG A 172 -8.05 17.61 -19.34
N GLN A 173 -8.26 17.19 -18.11
CA GLN A 173 -7.71 17.87 -16.93
C GLN A 173 -6.37 17.23 -16.57
N LYS A 174 -5.38 18.04 -16.21
CA LYS A 174 -4.12 17.56 -15.68
C LYS A 174 -4.35 16.99 -14.26
N VAL A 175 -3.73 15.87 -13.96
CA VAL A 175 -3.80 15.21 -12.63
C VAL A 175 -2.61 15.69 -11.81
N ALA A 176 -2.87 16.31 -10.67
CA ALA A 176 -1.84 16.86 -9.79
C ALA A 176 -1.36 15.87 -8.73
N SER A 177 -2.11 14.78 -8.49
CA SER A 177 -1.89 13.85 -7.38
C SER A 177 -0.48 13.27 -7.34
N ALA A 178 0.07 12.85 -8.49
CA ALA A 178 1.44 12.33 -8.59
C ALA A 178 2.52 13.29 -8.04
N GLN A 179 2.24 14.59 -8.10
CA GLN A 179 3.19 15.65 -7.77
C GLN A 179 2.95 16.30 -6.42
N ALA A 180 1.75 16.18 -5.86
CA ALA A 180 1.33 16.93 -4.69
C ALA A 180 0.70 16.11 -3.56
N GLU A 181 0.18 14.91 -3.81
CA GLU A 181 -0.38 14.04 -2.76
C GLU A 181 0.70 13.24 -2.04
N HIS A 182 1.45 13.95 -1.21
CA HIS A 182 2.61 13.39 -0.54
C HIS A 182 2.29 12.73 0.82
N HIS A 183 1.11 12.94 1.39
CA HIS A 183 0.75 12.38 2.70
C HIS A 183 0.87 10.85 2.73
N LEU A 184 0.64 10.16 1.61
CA LEU A 184 0.84 8.71 1.45
C LEU A 184 2.19 8.24 2.03
N VAL A 185 3.26 9.04 1.91
CA VAL A 185 4.59 8.69 2.44
C VAL A 185 4.53 8.48 3.95
N ALA A 186 3.85 9.38 4.66
CA ALA A 186 3.69 9.28 6.12
C ALA A 186 2.63 8.26 6.53
N ASP A 187 1.63 8.02 5.69
CA ASP A 187 0.61 7.00 5.92
C ASP A 187 1.22 5.59 5.89
N ILE A 188 2.19 5.35 5.02
CA ILE A 188 2.97 4.10 5.00
C ILE A 188 3.77 3.96 6.31
N ALA A 189 4.45 5.02 6.75
CA ALA A 189 5.18 5.00 8.01
C ALA A 189 4.24 4.73 9.19
N TRP A 190 3.06 5.36 9.22
CA TRP A 190 2.04 5.11 10.24
C TRP A 190 1.63 3.64 10.26
N ALA A 191 1.38 3.03 9.11
CA ALA A 191 1.01 1.63 8.99
C ALA A 191 2.11 0.68 9.54
N VAL A 192 3.39 0.96 9.26
CA VAL A 192 4.54 0.23 9.83
C VAL A 192 4.55 0.32 11.35
N ILE A 193 4.30 1.51 11.89
CA ILE A 193 4.27 1.75 13.34
C ILE A 193 3.10 1.03 13.99
N GLN A 194 1.89 1.08 13.39
CA GLN A 194 0.73 0.35 13.88
C GLN A 194 0.99 -1.17 13.90
N TYR A 195 1.62 -1.70 12.87
CA TYR A 195 2.02 -3.10 12.83
C TYR A 195 2.99 -3.44 13.96
N TRP A 196 4.03 -2.65 14.15
CA TRP A 196 5.01 -2.82 15.22
C TRP A 196 4.36 -2.79 16.60
N GLN A 197 3.56 -1.78 16.88
CA GLN A 197 2.90 -1.60 18.18
C GLN A 197 1.92 -2.72 18.51
N THR A 198 1.29 -3.31 17.49
CA THR A 198 0.31 -4.39 17.68
C THR A 198 0.96 -5.76 17.81
N THR A 199 2.02 -6.02 17.05
CA THR A 199 2.60 -7.37 16.93
C THR A 199 3.88 -7.57 17.74
N GLY A 200 4.65 -6.50 17.98
CA GLY A 200 5.99 -6.60 18.54
C GLY A 200 6.99 -7.35 17.63
N ASP A 201 6.74 -7.43 16.31
CA ASP A 201 7.60 -8.15 15.36
C ASP A 201 8.94 -7.45 15.14
N GLU A 202 9.89 -7.69 16.08
CA GLU A 202 11.25 -7.13 16.03
C GLU A 202 11.98 -7.49 14.73
N SER A 203 11.74 -8.68 14.20
CA SER A 203 12.37 -9.12 12.95
C SER A 203 11.97 -8.25 11.77
N PHE A 204 10.67 -7.96 11.64
CA PHE A 204 10.20 -7.07 10.57
C PHE A 204 10.73 -5.65 10.75
N ILE A 205 10.65 -5.11 11.96
CA ILE A 205 11.13 -3.74 12.21
C ILE A 205 12.62 -3.61 11.93
N ALA A 206 13.44 -4.55 12.38
CA ALA A 206 14.90 -4.46 12.23
C ALA A 206 15.35 -4.51 10.75
N HIS A 207 14.64 -5.21 9.89
CA HIS A 207 15.06 -5.45 8.51
C HIS A 207 14.30 -4.61 7.49
N GLU A 208 12.96 -4.64 7.52
CA GLU A 208 12.14 -3.99 6.51
C GLU A 208 11.55 -2.66 7.01
N GLY A 209 10.97 -2.67 8.21
CA GLY A 209 10.28 -1.52 8.78
C GLY A 209 11.17 -0.33 9.03
N MET A 210 12.40 -0.56 9.52
CA MET A 210 13.37 0.51 9.76
C MET A 210 13.73 1.24 8.47
N ALA A 211 13.99 0.51 7.39
CA ALA A 211 14.30 1.11 6.11
C ALA A 211 13.14 2.00 5.62
N LEU A 212 11.88 1.53 5.73
CA LEU A 212 10.70 2.32 5.38
C LEU A 212 10.61 3.58 6.24
N LEU A 213 10.75 3.46 7.56
CA LEU A 213 10.63 4.59 8.48
C LEU A 213 11.70 5.65 8.27
N LEU A 214 12.95 5.24 8.07
CA LEU A 214 14.07 6.17 7.89
C LEU A 214 13.99 6.89 6.55
N GLU A 215 13.72 6.17 5.47
CA GLU A 215 13.68 6.75 4.13
C GLU A 215 12.47 7.68 3.93
N THR A 216 11.33 7.36 4.51
CA THR A 216 10.16 8.26 4.53
C THR A 216 10.42 9.50 5.39
N ALA A 217 11.07 9.36 6.54
CA ALA A 217 11.46 10.51 7.37
C ALA A 217 12.47 11.43 6.67
N LYS A 218 13.50 10.87 6.00
CA LYS A 218 14.45 11.65 5.18
C LYS A 218 13.74 12.44 4.09
N PHE A 219 12.71 11.85 3.44
CA PHE A 219 11.92 12.59 2.47
C PHE A 219 11.30 13.84 3.10
N TRP A 220 10.62 13.73 4.23
CA TRP A 220 9.97 14.86 4.89
C TRP A 220 10.96 15.95 5.33
N ILE A 221 12.12 15.56 5.84
CA ILE A 221 13.17 16.49 6.22
C ILE A 221 13.68 17.27 5.00
N SER A 222 13.89 16.59 3.88
CA SER A 222 14.36 17.25 2.65
C SER A 222 13.26 18.04 1.93
N ARG A 223 11.99 17.67 2.12
CA ARG A 223 10.81 18.30 1.49
C ARG A 223 10.38 19.58 2.19
N ALA A 224 10.61 19.67 3.51
CA ALA A 224 10.23 20.83 4.30
C ALA A 224 11.11 22.03 3.96
N VAL A 225 10.52 23.20 3.93
CA VAL A 225 11.19 24.49 3.70
C VAL A 225 11.23 25.26 5.01
N ARG A 226 12.40 25.85 5.32
CA ARG A 226 12.51 26.75 6.48
C ARG A 226 12.02 28.14 6.10
N VAL A 227 10.97 28.59 6.76
CA VAL A 227 10.44 29.95 6.62
C VAL A 227 10.53 30.60 8.01
N ASN A 228 11.44 31.57 8.17
CA ASN A 228 11.82 32.12 9.47
C ASN A 228 12.25 31.00 10.45
N ASP A 229 11.56 30.84 11.58
CA ASP A 229 11.85 29.83 12.59
C ASP A 229 10.92 28.60 12.50
N ARG A 230 10.22 28.41 11.38
CA ARG A 230 9.28 27.30 11.18
C ARG A 230 9.68 26.44 9.99
N LEU A 231 9.36 25.16 10.07
CA LEU A 231 9.38 24.26 8.93
C LEU A 231 7.98 24.23 8.33
N GLU A 232 7.90 24.42 7.03
CA GLU A 232 6.66 24.47 6.26
C GLU A 232 6.68 23.47 5.13
N ILE A 233 5.52 22.93 4.76
CA ILE A 233 5.32 22.05 3.61
C ILE A 233 4.35 22.77 2.66
N HIS A 234 4.86 23.14 1.49
CA HIS A 234 4.13 23.93 0.53
C HIS A 234 3.67 23.06 -0.64
N ASP A 235 2.63 23.55 -1.36
CA ASP A 235 2.18 23.00 -2.61
C ASP A 235 1.88 21.49 -2.53
N VAL A 236 0.90 21.16 -1.69
CA VAL A 236 0.43 19.78 -1.50
C VAL A 236 -1.07 19.66 -1.70
N ILE A 237 -1.51 18.43 -1.93
CA ILE A 237 -2.90 18.00 -1.84
C ILE A 237 -3.01 17.15 -0.58
N GLY A 238 -3.97 17.44 0.28
CA GLY A 238 -4.28 16.65 1.46
C GLY A 238 -5.31 15.55 1.17
N PRO A 239 -5.86 14.88 2.20
CA PRO A 239 -6.90 13.87 2.02
C PRO A 239 -8.20 14.39 1.39
N ASP A 240 -8.43 15.70 1.41
CA ASP A 240 -9.45 16.36 0.60
C ASP A 240 -8.85 16.70 -0.77
N GLU A 241 -9.03 15.80 -1.72
CA GLU A 241 -8.47 15.90 -3.07
C GLU A 241 -9.06 17.06 -3.90
N TYR A 242 -10.20 17.62 -3.47
CA TYR A 242 -10.78 18.80 -4.14
C TYR A 242 -10.04 20.09 -3.85
N THR A 243 -9.17 20.09 -2.83
CA THR A 243 -8.41 21.28 -2.43
C THR A 243 -6.95 21.09 -2.79
N GLU A 244 -6.63 21.38 -4.06
CA GLU A 244 -5.29 21.24 -4.63
C GLU A 244 -4.38 22.43 -4.26
N HIS A 245 -3.07 22.20 -4.25
CA HIS A 245 -2.01 23.22 -4.15
C HIS A 245 -2.09 24.10 -2.89
N VAL A 246 -2.26 23.46 -1.71
CA VAL A 246 -2.29 24.17 -0.43
C VAL A 246 -0.95 24.15 0.29
N ASN A 247 -0.71 25.16 1.10
CA ASN A 247 0.46 25.21 1.98
C ASN A 247 0.06 24.81 3.39
N ASN A 248 0.94 24.03 4.04
CA ASN A 248 0.79 23.64 5.43
C ASN A 248 -0.54 22.93 5.73
N ASN A 249 -0.97 22.03 4.82
CA ASN A 249 -2.11 21.16 5.07
C ASN A 249 -1.94 20.48 6.44
N ALA A 250 -2.96 20.57 7.29
CA ALA A 250 -2.87 20.11 8.68
C ALA A 250 -2.62 18.61 8.80
N PHE A 251 -3.31 17.79 7.99
CA PHE A 251 -3.11 16.34 7.98
C PHE A 251 -1.69 15.99 7.52
N THR A 252 -1.28 16.48 6.35
CA THR A 252 0.06 16.23 5.80
C THR A 252 1.16 16.65 6.77
N SER A 253 1.05 17.84 7.36
CA SER A 253 2.05 18.37 8.30
C SER A 253 2.13 17.55 9.59
N TYR A 254 0.98 17.14 10.14
CA TYR A 254 0.94 16.30 11.33
C TYR A 254 1.52 14.91 11.06
N MET A 255 1.15 14.28 9.96
CA MET A 255 1.61 12.95 9.59
C MET A 255 3.12 12.94 9.28
N ALA A 256 3.63 13.98 8.62
CA ALA A 256 5.07 14.16 8.41
C ALA A 256 5.83 14.29 9.73
N TYR A 257 5.34 15.12 10.65
CA TYR A 257 5.91 15.24 11.99
C TYR A 257 5.89 13.90 12.74
N TYR A 258 4.76 13.20 12.72
CA TYR A 258 4.60 11.90 13.35
C TYR A 258 5.61 10.89 12.79
N ASN A 259 5.73 10.80 11.46
CA ASN A 259 6.70 9.90 10.80
C ASN A 259 8.13 10.18 11.30
N VAL A 260 8.59 11.42 11.28
CA VAL A 260 9.95 11.78 11.71
C VAL A 260 10.16 11.45 13.19
N GLN A 261 9.21 11.79 14.06
CA GLN A 261 9.31 11.51 15.50
C GLN A 261 9.38 10.01 15.80
N GLN A 262 8.54 9.21 15.14
CA GLN A 262 8.51 7.77 15.37
C GLN A 262 9.74 7.08 14.77
N ALA A 263 10.20 7.50 13.60
CA ALA A 263 11.44 6.99 13.00
C ALA A 263 12.64 7.20 13.93
N LEU A 264 12.78 8.41 14.49
CA LEU A 264 13.83 8.71 15.47
C LEU A 264 13.71 7.86 16.74
N SER A 265 12.51 7.72 17.27
CA SER A 265 12.25 6.95 18.50
C SER A 265 12.62 5.49 18.32
N ILE A 266 12.19 4.88 17.22
CA ILE A 266 12.44 3.46 16.92
C ILE A 266 13.91 3.24 16.58
N ALA A 267 14.55 4.14 15.81
CA ALA A 267 15.98 4.06 15.51
C ALA A 267 16.83 4.04 16.79
N ARG A 268 16.53 4.90 17.75
CA ARG A 268 17.21 4.90 19.06
C ARG A 268 16.96 3.62 19.85
N GLN A 269 15.75 3.10 19.84
CA GLN A 269 15.42 1.84 20.52
C GLN A 269 16.24 0.66 19.97
N PHE A 270 16.51 0.63 18.67
CA PHE A 270 17.29 -0.42 18.01
C PHE A 270 18.78 -0.09 17.90
N GLY A 271 19.25 0.95 18.58
CA GLY A 271 20.67 1.30 18.65
C GLY A 271 21.23 1.88 17.34
N CYS A 272 20.37 2.28 16.41
CA CYS A 272 20.78 3.07 15.26
C CYS A 272 21.08 4.50 15.76
N GLY A 273 22.36 4.92 15.72
CA GLY A 273 22.76 6.26 16.15
C GLY A 273 22.11 7.36 15.32
N ASP A 274 22.16 8.60 15.83
CA ASP A 274 21.64 9.78 15.13
C ASP A 274 22.37 10.05 13.79
N ASP A 275 23.52 9.40 13.57
CA ASP A 275 24.37 9.55 12.37
C ASP A 275 23.71 9.08 11.05
N GLY A 276 22.60 8.36 11.12
CA GLY A 276 21.84 7.91 9.94
C GLY A 276 20.83 8.92 9.40
N PHE A 277 20.65 10.06 10.10
CA PHE A 277 19.65 11.09 9.76
C PHE A 277 20.26 12.41 9.24
N ILE A 278 21.60 12.59 9.31
CA ILE A 278 22.30 13.79 8.88
C ILE A 278 23.01 13.55 7.56
#